data_2fc32e4ea39236da7ba84287a380c9fd
#
_entry.id   2fc32e4ea39236da7ba84287a380c9fd
#
_cell.length_a   1.000
_cell.length_b   1.000
_cell.length_c   1.000
_cell.angle_alpha   90.00
_cell.angle_beta   90.00
_cell.angle_gamma   90.00
#
_symmetry.space_group_name_H-M   'P 1'
#
loop_
_entity.id
_entity.type
_entity.pdbx_description
1 polymer ?
#
loop_
_entity_poly.entity_id
_entity_poly.type
_entity_poly.pdbx_seq_one_letter_code
_entity_poly.pdbx_strand_id
1 'polypeptide(L)'
;IANMSRACDVWGMTSVVRVTDNVSWLISRTLDVGAQAIVVPHVNTADEARAIVRSAKYFPVGARGSGGGRLSYGITDYIGKANEETLLVALLEEQSAIHNLDEILKVEGIDVFFPGPGDLAQSMGYPGRSDHPEVDRKSVV
;
A
#
# COMPACT_ATOMS: atom_id res chain seq x y z
N ILE A 1 6.38 -14.43 3.25
CA ILE A 1 6.51 -13.07 3.82
C ILE A 1 7.29 -13.13 5.13
N ALA A 2 6.86 -13.87 6.16
CA ALA A 2 7.46 -13.86 7.50
C ALA A 2 8.98 -14.10 7.53
N ASN A 3 9.48 -15.06 6.77
CA ASN A 3 10.93 -15.35 6.71
C ASN A 3 11.70 -14.22 5.98
N MET A 4 11.12 -13.67 4.95
CA MET A 4 11.73 -12.53 4.21
C MET A 4 11.80 -11.29 5.09
N SER A 5 10.73 -10.96 5.84
CA SER A 5 10.77 -9.80 6.74
C SER A 5 11.79 -9.97 7.87
N ARG A 6 11.95 -11.19 8.42
CA ARG A 6 13.02 -11.47 9.40
C ARG A 6 14.42 -11.29 8.82
N ALA A 7 14.62 -11.70 7.56
CA ALA A 7 15.89 -11.48 6.87
C ALA A 7 16.17 -9.98 6.70
N CYS A 8 15.14 -9.19 6.33
CA CYS A 8 15.27 -7.74 6.26
C CYS A 8 15.70 -7.13 7.60
N ASP A 9 15.08 -7.57 8.72
CA ASP A 9 15.44 -7.09 10.06
C ASP A 9 16.92 -7.35 10.40
N VAL A 10 17.41 -8.56 10.08
CA VAL A 10 18.82 -8.93 10.32
C VAL A 10 19.80 -8.03 9.55
N TRP A 11 19.40 -7.62 8.36
CA TRP A 11 20.23 -6.75 7.50
C TRP A 11 19.95 -5.25 7.69
N GLY A 12 19.08 -4.86 8.63
CA GLY A 12 18.70 -3.47 8.85
C GLY A 12 17.93 -2.86 7.67
N MET A 13 17.20 -3.68 6.91
CA MET A 13 16.41 -3.25 5.75
C MET A 13 14.93 -3.20 6.09
N THR A 14 14.21 -2.22 5.55
CA THR A 14 12.75 -2.15 5.62
C THR A 14 12.14 -3.16 4.65
N SER A 15 11.25 -4.00 5.16
CA SER A 15 10.50 -4.93 4.31
C SER A 15 9.28 -4.26 3.69
N VAL A 16 9.31 -4.11 2.36
CA VAL A 16 8.19 -3.59 1.56
C VAL A 16 7.50 -4.77 0.87
N VAL A 17 6.21 -4.95 1.11
CA VAL A 17 5.46 -6.12 0.60
C VAL A 17 4.29 -5.65 -0.25
N ARG A 18 4.27 -6.02 -1.53
CA ARG A 18 3.09 -5.89 -2.37
C ARG A 18 2.12 -7.04 -2.06
N VAL A 19 0.92 -6.70 -1.62
CA VAL A 19 -0.18 -7.65 -1.49
C VAL A 19 -0.81 -7.95 -2.85
N THR A 20 -1.54 -9.05 -2.95
CA THR A 20 -2.15 -9.47 -4.23
C THR A 20 -3.45 -8.75 -4.54
N ASP A 21 -4.08 -8.17 -3.52
CA ASP A 21 -5.39 -7.54 -3.65
C ASP A 21 -5.65 -6.55 -2.50
N ASN A 22 -6.58 -5.61 -2.70
CA ASN A 22 -7.03 -4.66 -1.69
C ASN A 22 -8.10 -5.28 -0.76
N VAL A 23 -7.65 -6.22 0.07
CA VAL A 23 -8.51 -6.94 1.00
C VAL A 23 -8.03 -6.73 2.44
N SER A 24 -8.93 -6.28 3.32
CA SER A 24 -8.61 -5.86 4.69
C SER A 24 -7.82 -6.92 5.48
N TRP A 25 -8.26 -8.17 5.48
CA TRP A 25 -7.57 -9.23 6.23
C TRP A 25 -6.18 -9.53 5.67
N LEU A 26 -5.99 -9.40 4.34
CA LEU A 26 -4.70 -9.63 3.70
C LEU A 26 -3.69 -8.55 4.09
N ILE A 27 -4.12 -7.29 4.10
CA ILE A 27 -3.32 -6.14 4.54
C ILE A 27 -2.90 -6.33 6.01
N SER A 28 -3.87 -6.54 6.90
CA SER A 28 -3.61 -6.70 8.33
C SER A 28 -2.68 -7.87 8.63
N ARG A 29 -2.93 -9.04 8.04
CA ARG A 29 -2.10 -10.25 8.25
C ARG A 29 -0.69 -10.09 7.68
N THR A 30 -0.53 -9.39 6.57
CA THR A 30 0.80 -9.11 6.02
C THR A 30 1.62 -8.24 6.97
N LEU A 31 1.02 -7.25 7.58
CA LEU A 31 1.66 -6.43 8.63
C LEU A 31 1.93 -7.25 9.91
N ASP A 32 1.01 -8.14 10.33
CA ASP A 32 1.18 -8.97 11.52
C ASP A 32 2.37 -9.93 11.42
N VAL A 33 2.68 -10.43 10.22
CA VAL A 33 3.86 -11.27 10.00
C VAL A 33 5.16 -10.51 9.80
N GLY A 34 5.11 -9.17 9.87
CA GLY A 34 6.29 -8.32 10.01
C GLY A 34 6.66 -7.48 8.79
N ALA A 35 5.75 -7.28 7.83
CA ALA A 35 5.94 -6.24 6.83
C ALA A 35 5.92 -4.87 7.51
N GLN A 36 6.79 -3.97 7.08
CA GLN A 36 6.89 -2.59 7.59
C GLN A 36 6.26 -1.60 6.62
N ALA A 37 6.19 -1.98 5.35
CA ALA A 37 5.50 -1.23 4.31
C ALA A 37 4.62 -2.17 3.47
N ILE A 38 3.50 -1.64 3.00
CA ILE A 38 2.57 -2.37 2.13
C ILE A 38 2.32 -1.58 0.86
N VAL A 39 2.41 -2.29 -0.27
CA VAL A 39 1.97 -1.80 -1.58
C VAL A 39 0.67 -2.50 -1.92
N VAL A 40 -0.40 -1.73 -2.09
CA VAL A 40 -1.73 -2.26 -2.42
C VAL A 40 -2.07 -1.97 -3.87
N PRO A 41 -2.34 -3.01 -4.69
CA PRO A 41 -2.66 -2.85 -6.10
C PRO A 41 -4.11 -2.40 -6.31
N HIS A 42 -4.41 -2.01 -7.56
CA HIS A 42 -5.76 -1.75 -8.07
C HIS A 42 -6.55 -0.68 -7.27
N VAL A 43 -5.88 0.38 -6.86
CA VAL A 43 -6.52 1.50 -6.15
C VAL A 43 -7.11 2.46 -7.17
N ASN A 44 -8.43 2.41 -7.34
CA ASN A 44 -9.15 3.12 -8.38
C ASN A 44 -10.07 4.23 -7.87
N THR A 45 -10.35 4.24 -6.57
CA THR A 45 -11.24 5.21 -5.92
C THR A 45 -10.68 5.67 -4.58
N ALA A 46 -11.16 6.84 -4.12
CA ALA A 46 -10.83 7.34 -2.78
C ALA A 46 -11.34 6.40 -1.66
N ASP A 47 -12.45 5.69 -1.87
CA ASP A 47 -12.97 4.74 -0.90
C ASP A 47 -12.07 3.51 -0.76
N GLU A 48 -11.50 3.02 -1.86
CA GLU A 48 -10.50 1.95 -1.83
C GLU A 48 -9.21 2.40 -1.13
N ALA A 49 -8.76 3.63 -1.36
CA ALA A 49 -7.62 4.20 -0.64
C ALA A 49 -7.92 4.34 0.87
N ARG A 50 -9.10 4.81 1.27
CA ARG A 50 -9.53 4.85 2.68
C ARG A 50 -9.59 3.46 3.31
N ALA A 51 -10.01 2.45 2.55
CA ALA A 51 -10.06 1.06 3.03
C ALA A 51 -8.66 0.52 3.36
N ILE A 52 -7.63 0.92 2.61
CA ILE A 52 -6.23 0.58 2.92
C ILE A 52 -5.84 1.16 4.28
N VAL A 53 -6.02 2.45 4.47
CA VAL A 53 -5.70 3.14 5.75
C VAL A 53 -6.42 2.49 6.91
N ARG A 54 -7.74 2.26 6.76
CA ARG A 54 -8.57 1.62 7.78
C ARG A 54 -8.07 0.22 8.15
N SER A 55 -7.57 -0.53 7.19
CA SER A 55 -7.10 -1.91 7.37
C SER A 55 -5.70 -2.01 7.97
N ALA A 56 -4.84 -1.03 7.70
CA ALA A 56 -3.43 -1.04 8.04
C ALA A 56 -3.11 -0.31 9.34
N LYS A 57 -3.83 0.77 9.65
CA LYS A 57 -3.59 1.62 10.82
C LYS A 57 -4.51 1.24 11.98
N TYR A 58 -4.01 1.42 13.20
CA TYR A 58 -4.78 1.24 14.43
C TYR A 58 -5.65 2.47 14.74
N PHE A 59 -6.59 2.32 15.66
CA PHE A 59 -7.36 3.46 16.19
C PHE A 59 -6.40 4.55 16.76
N PRO A 60 -6.69 5.86 16.57
CA PRO A 60 -7.88 6.44 15.94
C PRO A 60 -7.83 6.57 14.41
N VAL A 61 -6.68 6.32 13.78
CA VAL A 61 -6.46 6.52 12.34
C VAL A 61 -7.17 5.47 11.50
N GLY A 62 -7.20 4.24 11.99
CA GLY A 62 -7.79 3.10 11.31
C GLY A 62 -8.55 2.17 12.23
N ALA A 63 -8.78 0.93 11.78
CA ALA A 63 -9.52 -0.09 12.49
C ALA A 63 -8.81 -1.46 12.50
N ARG A 64 -7.48 -1.48 12.32
CA ARG A 64 -6.68 -2.69 12.41
C ARG A 64 -6.83 -3.31 13.80
N GLY A 65 -7.06 -4.63 13.86
CA GLY A 65 -7.17 -5.37 15.11
C GLY A 65 -5.84 -5.39 15.87
N SER A 66 -5.90 -5.19 17.20
CA SER A 66 -4.73 -5.14 18.09
C SER A 66 -4.18 -6.52 18.48
N GLY A 67 -4.42 -7.56 17.70
CA GLY A 67 -4.06 -8.96 18.01
C GLY A 67 -2.57 -9.27 18.13
N GLY A 68 -1.72 -8.27 18.07
CA GLY A 68 -0.27 -8.38 18.27
C GLY A 68 0.44 -9.08 17.12
N GLY A 69 1.16 -8.31 16.34
CA GLY A 69 2.06 -8.85 15.31
C GLY A 69 3.45 -9.13 15.88
N ARG A 70 4.27 -9.80 15.10
CA ARG A 70 5.68 -10.10 15.44
C ARG A 70 6.47 -8.85 15.88
N LEU A 71 6.20 -7.70 15.25
CA LEU A 71 6.92 -6.45 15.52
C LEU A 71 6.56 -5.80 16.86
N SER A 72 5.47 -6.24 17.52
CA SER A 72 5.08 -5.68 18.82
C SER A 72 5.94 -6.14 20.01
N TYR A 73 6.71 -7.23 19.84
CA TYR A 73 7.49 -7.79 20.93
C TYR A 73 8.59 -6.84 21.40
N GLY A 74 8.54 -6.52 22.72
CA GLY A 74 9.56 -5.69 23.37
C GLY A 74 9.47 -4.18 23.04
N ILE A 75 8.44 -3.76 22.29
CA ILE A 75 8.23 -2.35 21.95
C ILE A 75 7.13 -1.74 22.83
N THR A 76 7.52 -0.78 23.65
CA THR A 76 6.56 0.04 24.41
C THR A 76 5.83 0.97 23.46
N ASP A 77 4.51 1.08 23.64
CA ASP A 77 3.63 1.90 22.77
C ASP A 77 3.72 1.52 21.29
N TYR A 78 3.72 0.22 21.03
CA TYR A 78 3.78 -0.29 19.66
C TYR A 78 2.67 0.26 18.76
N ILE A 79 1.44 0.38 19.28
CA ILE A 79 0.28 0.81 18.48
C ILE A 79 0.46 2.25 17.97
N GLY A 80 0.88 3.17 18.85
CA GLY A 80 1.18 4.56 18.48
C GLY A 80 2.27 4.62 17.41
N LYS A 81 3.41 3.99 17.68
CA LYS A 81 4.54 3.94 16.75
C LYS A 81 4.20 3.29 15.42
N ALA A 82 3.43 2.20 15.44
CA ALA A 82 3.02 1.53 14.20
C ALA A 82 2.14 2.41 13.31
N ASN A 83 1.32 3.29 13.88
CA ASN A 83 0.54 4.25 13.11
C ASN A 83 1.43 5.30 12.42
N GLU A 84 2.53 5.68 13.04
CA GLU A 84 3.48 6.65 12.49
C GLU A 84 4.42 6.02 11.45
N GLU A 85 4.92 4.81 11.73
CA GLU A 85 6.01 4.20 10.96
C GLU A 85 5.56 3.23 9.85
N THR A 86 4.32 2.71 9.90
CA THR A 86 3.84 1.82 8.82
C THR A 86 3.62 2.60 7.53
N LEU A 87 4.41 2.31 6.50
CA LEU A 87 4.31 2.95 5.19
C LEU A 87 3.23 2.31 4.32
N LEU A 88 2.32 3.14 3.79
CA LEU A 88 1.25 2.71 2.90
C LEU A 88 1.44 3.27 1.50
N VAL A 89 1.49 2.37 0.52
CA VAL A 89 1.66 2.71 -0.89
C VAL A 89 0.41 2.26 -1.66
N ALA A 90 -0.27 3.20 -2.29
CA ALA A 90 -1.37 2.94 -3.20
C ALA A 90 -0.83 2.85 -4.64
N LEU A 91 -1.03 1.71 -5.29
CA LEU A 91 -0.60 1.49 -6.67
C LEU A 91 -1.72 1.92 -7.63
N LEU A 92 -1.43 2.93 -8.45
CA LEU A 92 -2.34 3.52 -9.43
C LEU A 92 -1.99 2.96 -10.82
N GLU A 93 -2.71 1.94 -11.25
CA GLU A 93 -2.33 1.14 -12.40
C GLU A 93 -3.47 0.90 -13.40
N GLU A 94 -4.58 1.62 -13.23
CA GLU A 94 -5.73 1.55 -14.13
C GLU A 94 -6.20 2.93 -14.58
N GLN A 95 -6.83 3.00 -15.74
CA GLN A 95 -7.37 4.25 -16.28
C GLN A 95 -8.41 4.90 -15.35
N SER A 96 -9.17 4.10 -14.61
CA SER A 96 -10.11 4.54 -13.58
C SER A 96 -9.43 5.30 -12.44
N ALA A 97 -8.25 4.85 -12.00
CA ALA A 97 -7.46 5.56 -10.99
C ALA A 97 -7.07 6.97 -11.46
N ILE A 98 -6.67 7.09 -12.73
CA ILE A 98 -6.31 8.38 -13.33
C ILE A 98 -7.52 9.32 -13.40
N HIS A 99 -8.72 8.81 -13.73
CA HIS A 99 -9.93 9.61 -13.74
C HIS A 99 -10.35 10.12 -12.35
N ASN A 100 -10.06 9.36 -11.31
CA ASN A 100 -10.40 9.67 -9.92
C ASN A 100 -9.23 10.24 -9.11
N LEU A 101 -8.13 10.60 -9.78
CA LEU A 101 -6.85 10.94 -9.16
C LEU A 101 -6.99 12.03 -8.10
N ASP A 102 -7.66 13.14 -8.44
CA ASP A 102 -7.83 14.27 -7.54
C ASP A 102 -8.52 13.91 -6.21
N GLU A 103 -9.44 12.94 -6.23
CA GLU A 103 -10.12 12.48 -5.02
C GLU A 103 -9.27 11.43 -4.27
N ILE A 104 -8.50 10.60 -4.98
CA ILE A 104 -7.59 9.64 -4.38
C ILE A 104 -6.47 10.37 -3.63
N LEU A 105 -5.88 11.40 -4.23
CA LEU A 105 -4.78 12.17 -3.64
C LEU A 105 -5.17 12.94 -2.37
N LYS A 106 -6.46 13.19 -2.14
CA LYS A 106 -6.97 13.82 -0.90
C LYS A 106 -7.07 12.86 0.29
N VAL A 107 -6.85 11.56 0.08
CA VAL A 107 -6.98 10.58 1.15
C VAL A 107 -5.77 10.65 2.08
N GLU A 108 -6.02 11.08 3.29
CA GLU A 108 -5.00 11.13 4.35
C GLU A 108 -4.60 9.72 4.80
N GLY A 109 -3.32 9.54 5.14
CA GLY A 109 -2.78 8.28 5.66
C GLY A 109 -2.20 7.34 4.60
N ILE A 110 -2.28 7.69 3.31
CA ILE A 110 -1.47 7.07 2.26
C ILE A 110 -0.17 7.88 2.15
N ASP A 111 0.96 7.23 2.24
CA ASP A 111 2.27 7.87 2.23
C ASP A 111 2.83 8.05 0.82
N VAL A 112 2.50 7.12 -0.08
CA VAL A 112 2.99 7.13 -1.47
C VAL A 112 1.87 6.71 -2.43
N PHE A 113 1.68 7.50 -3.46
CA PHE A 113 0.90 7.13 -4.64
C PHE A 113 1.88 6.73 -5.74
N PHE A 114 1.83 5.48 -6.17
CA PHE A 114 2.81 4.89 -7.06
C PHE A 114 2.17 4.50 -8.40
N PRO A 115 2.49 5.16 -9.52
CA PRO A 115 1.94 4.78 -10.81
C PRO A 115 2.55 3.45 -11.30
N GLY A 116 1.70 2.55 -11.80
CA GLY A 116 2.07 1.27 -12.40
C GLY A 116 1.98 1.30 -13.92
N PRO A 117 3.01 1.80 -14.66
CA PRO A 117 2.88 2.07 -16.09
C PRO A 117 2.61 0.83 -16.96
N GLY A 118 3.03 -0.36 -16.51
CA GLY A 118 2.78 -1.61 -17.22
C GLY A 118 1.30 -1.99 -17.25
N ASP A 119 0.66 -2.04 -16.09
CA ASP A 119 -0.76 -2.36 -15.96
C ASP A 119 -1.64 -1.19 -16.41
N LEU A 120 -1.19 0.05 -16.24
CA LEU A 120 -1.85 1.22 -16.81
C LEU A 120 -1.91 1.13 -18.34
N ALA A 121 -0.80 0.78 -19.00
CA ALA A 121 -0.77 0.57 -20.43
C ALA A 121 -1.77 -0.51 -20.87
N GLN A 122 -1.83 -1.61 -20.13
CA GLN A 122 -2.78 -2.67 -20.41
C GLN A 122 -4.24 -2.19 -20.28
N SER A 123 -4.55 -1.47 -19.20
CA SER A 123 -5.90 -0.93 -18.96
C SER A 123 -6.34 0.12 -20.00
N MET A 124 -5.37 0.81 -20.60
CA MET A 124 -5.59 1.79 -21.67
C MET A 124 -5.65 1.17 -23.07
N GLY A 125 -5.51 -0.15 -23.21
CA GLY A 125 -5.52 -0.85 -24.50
C GLY A 125 -4.17 -0.87 -25.24
N TYR A 126 -3.06 -0.61 -24.53
CA TYR A 126 -1.69 -0.64 -25.05
C TYR A 126 -0.84 -1.73 -24.37
N PRO A 127 -1.24 -3.01 -24.38
CA PRO A 127 -0.56 -4.07 -23.62
C PRO A 127 0.92 -4.19 -24.01
N GLY A 128 1.80 -4.19 -23.00
CA GLY A 128 3.25 -4.28 -23.20
C GLY A 128 3.94 -3.01 -23.71
N ARG A 129 3.21 -1.89 -23.81
CA ARG A 129 3.71 -0.62 -24.31
C ARG A 129 3.62 0.48 -23.28
N SER A 130 4.31 0.30 -22.17
CA SER A 130 4.41 1.33 -21.10
C SER A 130 5.10 2.62 -21.57
N ASP A 131 5.86 2.55 -22.66
CA ASP A 131 6.51 3.67 -23.36
C ASP A 131 5.58 4.43 -24.34
N HIS A 132 4.32 4.01 -24.48
CA HIS A 132 3.37 4.69 -25.36
C HIS A 132 3.12 6.12 -24.86
N PRO A 133 3.16 7.16 -25.73
CA PRO A 133 3.03 8.57 -25.31
C PRO A 133 1.79 8.90 -24.47
N GLU A 134 0.68 8.21 -24.73
CA GLU A 134 -0.55 8.39 -23.93
C GLU A 134 -0.42 7.79 -22.51
N VAL A 135 0.36 6.72 -22.34
CA VAL A 135 0.64 6.11 -21.04
C VAL A 135 1.66 6.93 -20.28
N ASP A 136 2.76 7.30 -20.93
CA ASP A 136 3.83 8.11 -20.34
C ASP A 136 3.29 9.41 -19.78
N ARG A 137 2.49 10.14 -20.56
CA ARG A 137 1.86 11.40 -20.13
C ARG A 137 0.97 11.23 -18.89
N LYS A 138 0.34 10.06 -18.69
CA LYS A 138 -0.57 9.79 -17.57
C LYS A 138 0.13 9.16 -16.37
N SER A 139 1.32 8.62 -16.54
CA SER A 139 2.12 8.03 -15.46
C SER A 139 3.03 9.06 -14.77
N VAL A 140 3.18 10.25 -15.34
CA VAL A 140 3.87 11.39 -14.71
C VAL A 140 2.81 12.20 -13.95
N VAL A 141 2.69 11.92 -12.66
CA VAL A 141 1.74 12.58 -11.74
C VAL A 141 2.51 13.49 -10.79
#